data_16cf3d28ed100136cfe9eb5763617ead
#
_entry.id   16cf3d28ed100136cfe9eb5763617ead
#
_cell.length_a   1.000
_cell.length_b   1.000
_cell.length_c   1.000
_cell.angle_alpha   90.00
_cell.angle_beta   90.00
_cell.angle_gamma   90.00
#
_symmetry.space_group_name_H-M   'P 1'
#
loop_
_entity.id
_entity.type
_entity.pdbx_description
1 polymer ?
#
loop_
_entity_poly.entity_id
_entity_poly.type
_entity_poly.pdbx_seq_one_letter_code
_entity_poly.pdbx_strand_id
1 'polypeptide(L)'
;MFDIVQLVLNCRPMEVKKATKIFEALMSEERLGIFRLLVKHAPDGLVAGELSRLTGIPKSNLSFHLKSIASSGLVSMEREGRNTRYRASIPLMLEVIAYLTAECCSGSPGYCRQCRTESGIDTGLLPACCESREPQDGEMP
;
A
#
# COMPACT_ATOMS: atom_id res chain seq x y z
N MET A 1 -30.71 8.35 -1.57
CA MET A 1 -29.80 8.15 -2.71
C MET A 1 -28.37 8.62 -2.45
N PHE A 2 -28.14 9.20 -1.30
CA PHE A 2 -26.83 9.66 -0.87
C PHE A 2 -25.95 8.51 -0.37
N ASP A 3 -26.55 7.42 0.10
CA ASP A 3 -25.90 6.43 0.94
C ASP A 3 -25.11 5.40 0.17
N ILE A 4 -25.48 5.06 -1.05
CA ILE A 4 -24.77 4.07 -1.85
C ILE A 4 -23.45 4.63 -2.36
N VAL A 5 -23.45 5.89 -2.78
CA VAL A 5 -22.24 6.58 -3.24
C VAL A 5 -21.31 6.84 -2.07
N GLN A 6 -21.85 7.18 -0.90
CA GLN A 6 -21.09 7.43 0.31
C GLN A 6 -20.56 6.15 0.95
N LEU A 7 -21.30 5.06 0.84
CA LEU A 7 -20.88 3.72 1.29
C LEU A 7 -19.79 3.15 0.40
N VAL A 8 -19.88 3.39 -0.90
CA VAL A 8 -18.82 3.07 -1.87
C VAL A 8 -17.63 4.03 -1.69
N LEU A 9 -17.86 5.24 -1.17
CA LEU A 9 -16.81 6.21 -0.88
C LEU A 9 -16.05 5.94 0.43
N ASN A 10 -16.60 5.16 1.35
CA ASN A 10 -15.87 4.73 2.55
C ASN A 10 -14.94 3.53 2.29
N CYS A 11 -15.22 2.77 1.25
CA CYS A 11 -14.25 1.93 0.55
C CYS A 11 -13.85 2.69 -0.72
N ARG A 12 -13.22 3.88 -0.60
CA ARG A 12 -12.78 4.59 -1.79
C ARG A 12 -11.89 3.66 -2.60
N PRO A 13 -12.37 3.13 -3.72
CA PRO A 13 -11.47 2.45 -4.61
C PRO A 13 -10.45 3.51 -5.04
N MET A 14 -9.20 3.24 -4.77
CA MET A 14 -8.11 4.00 -5.34
C MET A 14 -8.37 4.15 -6.83
N GLU A 15 -8.21 5.34 -7.38
CA GLU A 15 -8.36 5.50 -8.82
C GLU A 15 -7.32 4.66 -9.57
N VAL A 16 -7.71 4.05 -10.67
CA VAL A 16 -6.84 3.23 -11.51
C VAL A 16 -5.55 3.97 -11.88
N LYS A 17 -5.64 5.26 -12.21
CA LYS A 17 -4.48 6.10 -12.51
C LYS A 17 -3.50 6.19 -11.35
N LYS A 18 -4.01 6.35 -10.12
CA LYS A 18 -3.19 6.39 -8.91
C LYS A 18 -2.52 5.04 -8.65
N ALA A 19 -3.28 3.95 -8.76
CA ALA A 19 -2.74 2.60 -8.61
C ALA A 19 -1.66 2.29 -9.64
N THR A 20 -1.88 2.61 -10.89
CA THR A 20 -0.91 2.41 -11.98
C THR A 20 0.39 3.15 -11.72
N LYS A 21 0.30 4.41 -11.31
CA LYS A 21 1.46 5.23 -10.96
C LYS A 21 2.28 4.62 -9.80
N ILE A 22 1.61 4.05 -8.83
CA ILE A 22 2.25 3.35 -7.71
C ILE A 22 2.99 2.10 -8.19
N PHE A 23 2.36 1.28 -9.03
CA PHE A 23 3.00 0.10 -9.59
C PHE A 23 4.18 0.44 -10.48
N GLU A 24 4.07 1.47 -11.32
CA GLU A 24 5.19 1.97 -12.12
C GLU A 24 6.37 2.41 -11.26
N ALA A 25 6.10 3.06 -10.14
CA ALA A 25 7.14 3.47 -9.20
C ALA A 25 7.90 2.30 -8.59
N LEU A 26 7.29 1.13 -8.48
CA LEU A 26 7.88 -0.09 -7.92
C LEU A 26 8.39 -1.07 -8.98
N MET A 27 8.29 -0.75 -10.25
CA MET A 27 8.59 -1.64 -11.38
C MET A 27 10.10 -1.79 -11.66
N SER A 28 10.91 -1.84 -10.63
CA SER A 28 12.34 -2.16 -10.72
C SER A 28 12.75 -2.87 -9.43
N GLU A 29 13.67 -3.80 -9.55
CA GLU A 29 14.16 -4.55 -8.38
C GLU A 29 14.75 -3.61 -7.32
N GLU A 30 15.50 -2.62 -7.77
CA GLU A 30 16.11 -1.63 -6.88
C GLU A 30 15.04 -0.81 -6.15
N ARG A 31 14.06 -0.29 -6.86
CA ARG A 31 12.98 0.52 -6.25
C ARG A 31 12.11 -0.30 -5.30
N LEU A 32 11.77 -1.51 -5.68
CA LEU A 32 11.03 -2.42 -4.81
C LEU A 32 11.85 -2.77 -3.56
N GLY A 33 13.13 -3.05 -3.73
CA GLY A 33 14.05 -3.33 -2.61
C GLY A 33 14.18 -2.15 -1.64
N ILE A 34 14.36 -0.94 -2.17
CA ILE A 34 14.41 0.30 -1.37
C ILE A 34 13.10 0.49 -0.59
N PHE A 35 11.97 0.35 -1.26
CA PHE A 35 10.67 0.51 -0.60
C PHE A 35 10.46 -0.51 0.52
N ARG A 36 10.74 -1.78 0.29
CA ARG A 36 10.65 -2.83 1.31
C ARG A 36 11.57 -2.57 2.50
N LEU A 37 12.76 -2.03 2.25
CA LEU A 37 13.68 -1.65 3.32
C LEU A 37 13.12 -0.50 4.17
N LEU A 38 12.50 0.50 3.53
CA LEU A 38 11.83 1.59 4.24
C LEU A 38 10.61 1.11 5.03
N VAL A 39 9.84 0.18 4.51
CA VAL A 39 8.74 -0.47 5.23
C VAL A 39 9.25 -1.17 6.49
N LYS A 40 10.37 -1.89 6.38
CA LYS A 40 11.01 -2.57 7.52
C LYS A 40 11.44 -1.59 8.62
N HIS A 41 11.81 -0.37 8.27
CA HIS A 41 12.27 0.66 9.20
C HIS A 41 11.21 1.71 9.53
N ALA A 42 9.94 1.44 9.20
CA ALA A 42 8.84 2.31 9.59
C ALA A 42 8.62 2.24 11.13
N PRO A 43 8.18 3.32 11.76
CA PRO A 43 7.84 4.64 11.19
C PRO A 43 9.04 5.57 11.02
N ASP A 44 10.19 5.27 11.57
CA ASP A 44 11.34 6.19 11.67
C ASP A 44 11.96 6.51 10.30
N GLY A 45 11.95 5.54 9.39
CA GLY A 45 12.58 5.67 8.09
C GLY A 45 14.11 5.64 8.14
N LEU A 46 14.73 5.98 7.04
CA LEU A 46 16.19 5.98 6.87
C LEU A 46 16.65 7.24 6.14
N VAL A 47 17.83 7.73 6.50
CA VAL A 47 18.49 8.78 5.72
C VAL A 47 19.24 8.21 4.51
N ALA A 48 19.50 9.04 3.51
CA ALA A 48 20.12 8.61 2.25
C ALA A 48 21.44 7.86 2.43
N GLY A 49 22.27 8.26 3.39
CA GLY A 49 23.52 7.58 3.70
C GLY A 49 23.34 6.16 4.22
N GLU A 50 22.37 5.94 5.08
CA GLU A 50 22.01 4.61 5.59
C GLU A 50 21.43 3.73 4.49
N LEU A 51 20.55 4.28 3.66
CA LEU A 51 20.01 3.57 2.49
C LEU A 51 21.11 3.14 1.54
N SER A 52 22.05 4.03 1.21
CA SER A 52 23.18 3.71 0.35
C SER A 52 24.04 2.59 0.92
N ARG A 53 24.32 2.65 2.21
CA ARG A 53 25.10 1.60 2.91
C ARG A 53 24.38 0.24 2.91
N LEU A 54 23.08 0.24 3.17
CA LEU A 54 22.29 -1.00 3.30
C LEU A 54 21.97 -1.64 1.94
N THR A 55 21.78 -0.83 0.90
CA THR A 55 21.44 -1.32 -0.44
C THR A 55 22.66 -1.55 -1.33
N GLY A 56 23.79 -0.93 -1.01
CA GLY A 56 24.96 -0.90 -1.90
C GLY A 56 24.80 0.02 -3.11
N ILE A 57 23.69 0.75 -3.23
CA ILE A 57 23.43 1.68 -4.34
C ILE A 57 24.12 3.01 -4.05
N PRO A 58 24.93 3.56 -4.99
CA PRO A 58 25.52 4.87 -4.83
C PRO A 58 24.47 5.97 -4.61
N LYS A 59 24.79 6.96 -3.79
CA LYS A 59 23.85 8.04 -3.44
C LYS A 59 23.24 8.76 -4.65
N SER A 60 24.00 8.95 -5.74
CA SER A 60 23.50 9.59 -6.97
C SER A 60 22.38 8.78 -7.63
N ASN A 61 22.56 7.46 -7.74
CA ASN A 61 21.54 6.55 -8.28
C ASN A 61 20.36 6.41 -7.32
N LEU A 62 20.66 6.35 -6.03
CA LEU A 62 19.64 6.26 -4.99
C LEU A 62 18.69 7.46 -5.02
N SER A 63 19.19 8.67 -5.19
CA SER A 63 18.37 9.89 -5.33
C SER A 63 17.40 9.79 -6.49
N PHE A 64 17.81 9.24 -7.60
CA PHE A 64 16.96 9.02 -8.78
C PHE A 64 15.82 8.02 -8.46
N HIS A 65 16.15 6.89 -7.87
CA HIS A 65 15.16 5.89 -7.47
C HIS A 65 14.16 6.43 -6.43
N LEU A 66 14.67 7.14 -5.43
CA LEU A 66 13.84 7.73 -4.38
C LEU A 66 12.89 8.81 -4.91
N LYS A 67 13.33 9.62 -5.86
CA LYS A 67 12.45 10.59 -6.55
C LYS A 67 11.29 9.89 -7.25
N SER A 68 11.58 8.81 -7.95
CA SER A 68 10.55 8.03 -8.66
C SER A 68 9.51 7.45 -7.70
N ILE A 69 9.96 6.88 -6.59
CA ILE A 69 9.05 6.32 -5.58
C ILE A 69 8.27 7.44 -4.87
N ALA A 70 8.94 8.54 -4.51
CA ALA A 70 8.31 9.66 -3.84
C ALA A 70 7.23 10.34 -4.70
N SER A 71 7.40 10.37 -6.01
CA SER A 71 6.41 10.95 -6.92
C SER A 71 5.06 10.19 -6.91
N SER A 72 5.06 8.94 -6.53
CA SER A 72 3.86 8.12 -6.37
C SER A 72 3.14 8.33 -5.02
N GLY A 73 3.80 8.97 -4.08
CA GLY A 73 3.32 9.13 -2.71
C GLY A 73 3.69 7.99 -1.75
N LEU A 74 4.30 6.90 -2.24
CA LEU A 74 4.69 5.76 -1.40
C LEU A 74 5.80 6.07 -0.40
N VAL A 75 6.60 7.09 -0.69
CA VAL A 75 7.70 7.54 0.17
C VAL A 75 7.57 9.04 0.37
N SER A 76 7.70 9.47 1.61
CA SER A 76 7.84 10.88 1.98
C SER A 76 9.31 11.24 2.20
N MET A 77 9.64 12.49 1.96
CA MET A 77 10.96 13.05 2.17
C MET A 77 10.89 14.19 3.16
N GLU A 78 11.77 14.16 4.14
CA GLU A 78 11.90 15.23 5.13
C GLU A 78 13.35 15.66 5.26
N ARG A 79 13.58 16.96 5.17
CA ARG A 79 14.91 17.52 5.32
C ARG A 79 15.28 17.61 6.79
N GLU A 80 16.39 16.97 7.17
CA GLU A 80 16.96 17.03 8.51
C GLU A 80 18.39 17.59 8.43
N GLY A 81 18.54 18.91 8.54
CA GLY A 81 19.83 19.55 8.38
C GLY A 81 20.43 19.30 6.99
N ARG A 82 21.57 18.62 6.93
CA ARG A 82 22.26 18.25 5.67
C ARG A 82 21.75 16.93 5.08
N ASN A 83 20.97 16.18 5.83
CA ASN A 83 20.45 14.88 5.43
C ASN A 83 18.99 14.98 5.01
N THR A 84 18.56 14.03 4.20
CA THR A 84 17.14 13.81 3.87
C THR A 84 16.72 12.46 4.41
N ARG A 85 15.68 12.47 5.20
CA ARG A 85 15.05 11.24 5.73
C ARG A 85 13.91 10.81 4.83
N TYR A 86 13.87 9.54 4.54
CA TYR A 86 12.84 8.91 3.72
C TYR A 86 12.02 7.95 4.57
N ARG A 87 10.70 8.04 4.44
CA ARG A 87 9.75 7.17 5.15
C ARG A 87 8.78 6.54 4.18
N ALA A 88 8.51 5.25 4.36
CA ALA A 88 7.44 4.58 3.63
C ALA A 88 6.08 5.05 4.14
N SER A 89 5.15 5.31 3.21
CA SER A 89 3.76 5.56 3.55
C SER A 89 3.03 4.22 3.74
N ILE A 90 2.97 3.75 4.96
CA ILE A 90 2.24 2.51 5.29
C ILE A 90 0.74 2.64 4.98
N PRO A 91 0.07 3.78 5.28
CA PRO A 91 -1.34 3.95 4.88
C PRO A 91 -1.58 3.76 3.38
N LEU A 92 -0.74 4.35 2.53
CA LEU A 92 -0.90 4.22 1.08
C LEU A 92 -0.62 2.79 0.59
N MET A 93 0.37 2.13 1.17
CA MET A 93 0.64 0.71 0.91
C MET A 93 -0.59 -0.16 1.22
N LEU A 94 -1.22 0.07 2.35
CA LEU A 94 -2.44 -0.66 2.75
C LEU A 94 -3.62 -0.33 1.84
N GLU A 95 -3.74 0.92 1.36
CA GLU A 95 -4.76 1.30 0.37
C GLU A 95 -4.58 0.53 -0.96
N VAL A 96 -3.34 0.33 -1.40
CA VAL A 96 -3.04 -0.48 -2.60
C VAL A 96 -3.48 -1.93 -2.41
N ILE A 97 -3.17 -2.50 -1.26
CA ILE A 97 -3.58 -3.88 -0.94
C ILE A 97 -5.11 -3.98 -0.89
N ALA A 98 -5.77 -3.02 -0.26
CA ALA A 98 -7.23 -2.95 -0.21
C ALA A 98 -7.84 -2.81 -1.62
N TYR A 99 -7.25 -1.98 -2.47
CA TYR A 99 -7.67 -1.82 -3.86
C TYR A 99 -7.59 -3.13 -4.65
N LEU A 100 -6.47 -3.86 -4.53
CA LEU A 100 -6.26 -5.12 -5.23
C LEU A 100 -7.21 -6.22 -4.75
N THR A 101 -7.61 -6.18 -3.49
CA THR A 101 -8.43 -7.22 -2.87
C THR A 101 -9.92 -6.87 -2.77
N ALA A 102 -10.32 -5.67 -3.19
CA ALA A 102 -11.67 -5.14 -3.00
C ALA A 102 -12.80 -6.02 -3.55
N GLU A 103 -12.54 -6.73 -4.64
CA GLU A 103 -13.53 -7.58 -5.31
C GLU A 103 -13.04 -9.01 -5.51
N CYS A 104 -12.06 -9.44 -4.72
CA CYS A 104 -11.37 -10.71 -4.94
C CYS A 104 -12.28 -11.96 -4.79
N CYS A 105 -13.43 -11.82 -4.16
CA CYS A 105 -14.30 -12.95 -3.78
C CYS A 105 -15.66 -12.91 -4.49
N SER A 106 -15.91 -11.94 -5.34
CA SER A 106 -17.22 -11.76 -6.01
C SER A 106 -18.41 -11.89 -5.03
N GLY A 107 -18.25 -11.39 -3.79
CA GLY A 107 -19.26 -11.50 -2.74
C GLY A 107 -19.37 -12.89 -2.09
N SER A 108 -18.42 -13.80 -2.30
CA SER A 108 -18.38 -15.13 -1.66
C SER A 108 -17.35 -15.17 -0.52
N PRO A 109 -17.79 -14.97 0.75
CA PRO A 109 -16.88 -14.99 1.90
C PRO A 109 -16.19 -16.34 2.11
N GLY A 110 -16.84 -17.42 1.73
CA GLY A 110 -16.29 -18.78 1.83
C GLY A 110 -15.08 -18.99 0.94
N TYR A 111 -15.15 -18.53 -0.31
CA TYR A 111 -14.03 -18.60 -1.25
C TYR A 111 -12.84 -17.77 -0.78
N CYS A 112 -13.09 -16.57 -0.30
CA CYS A 112 -12.06 -15.70 0.23
C CYS A 112 -11.31 -16.34 1.41
N ARG A 113 -12.03 -16.93 2.35
CA ARG A 113 -11.43 -17.63 3.49
C ARG A 113 -10.61 -18.84 3.03
N GLN A 114 -11.12 -19.60 2.09
CA GLN A 114 -10.39 -20.74 1.53
C GLN A 114 -9.06 -20.29 0.90
N CYS A 115 -9.09 -19.29 0.02
CA CYS A 115 -7.88 -18.78 -0.61
C CYS A 115 -6.86 -18.25 0.40
N ARG A 116 -7.31 -17.55 1.44
CA ARG A 116 -6.44 -17.08 2.51
C ARG A 116 -5.80 -18.21 3.28
N THR A 117 -6.56 -19.23 3.61
CA THR A 117 -6.07 -20.43 4.30
C THR A 117 -5.05 -21.18 3.45
N GLU A 118 -5.35 -21.39 2.18
CA GLU A 118 -4.47 -22.08 1.23
C GLU A 118 -3.17 -21.31 0.95
N SER A 119 -3.22 -19.99 0.98
CA SER A 119 -2.02 -19.15 0.77
C SER A 119 -1.04 -19.18 1.95
N GLY A 120 -1.46 -19.64 3.11
CA GLY A 120 -0.65 -19.63 4.33
C GLY A 120 -0.35 -18.23 4.88
N ILE A 121 -1.02 -17.20 4.36
CA ILE A 121 -0.86 -15.82 4.83
C ILE A 121 -1.72 -15.63 6.08
N ASP A 122 -1.11 -15.04 7.12
CA ASP A 122 -1.86 -14.65 8.31
C ASP A 122 -2.98 -13.68 7.93
N THR A 123 -4.21 -14.09 8.19
CA THR A 123 -5.40 -13.31 7.85
C THR A 123 -5.46 -11.97 8.58
N GLY A 124 -4.75 -11.82 9.69
CA GLY A 124 -4.63 -10.55 10.41
C GLY A 124 -3.80 -9.49 9.68
N LEU A 125 -2.96 -9.89 8.73
CA LEU A 125 -2.13 -8.97 7.94
C LEU A 125 -2.86 -8.40 6.72
N LEU A 126 -3.92 -9.04 6.27
CA LEU A 126 -4.68 -8.57 5.12
C LEU A 126 -5.86 -7.71 5.60
N PRO A 127 -6.20 -6.65 4.87
CA PRO A 127 -7.43 -5.94 5.09
C PRO A 127 -8.58 -6.97 5.13
N ALA A 128 -9.53 -6.78 6.04
CA ALA A 128 -10.75 -7.57 5.99
C ALA A 128 -11.29 -7.53 4.56
N CYS A 129 -11.62 -8.67 4.01
CA CYS A 129 -12.47 -8.66 2.82
C CYS A 129 -13.62 -7.70 3.13
N CYS A 130 -14.00 -6.87 2.18
CA CYS A 130 -15.29 -6.21 2.31
C CYS A 130 -16.27 -7.34 2.61
N GLU A 131 -16.47 -7.58 3.89
CA GLU A 131 -17.60 -8.40 4.29
C GLU A 131 -18.75 -7.73 3.59
N SER A 132 -19.28 -8.43 2.59
CA SER A 132 -20.60 -8.09 2.10
C SER A 132 -21.38 -7.87 3.38
N ARG A 133 -21.70 -6.61 3.69
CA ARG A 133 -22.69 -6.34 4.71
C ARG A 133 -23.81 -7.28 4.33
N GLU A 134 -23.97 -8.32 5.11
CA GLU A 134 -25.20 -9.07 5.07
C GLU A 134 -26.27 -7.99 5.07
N PRO A 135 -27.19 -7.97 4.10
CA PRO A 135 -28.35 -7.12 4.24
C PRO A 135 -28.84 -7.45 5.64
N GLN A 136 -28.86 -6.48 6.52
CA GLN A 136 -29.53 -6.64 7.80
C GLN A 136 -30.98 -6.93 7.41
N ASP A 137 -31.26 -8.23 7.28
CA ASP A 137 -32.61 -8.73 7.18
C ASP A 137 -33.28 -8.32 8.48
N GLY A 138 -34.04 -7.30 8.44
CA GLY A 138 -34.84 -6.91 9.55
C GLY A 138 -34.94 -5.42 9.71
N GLU A 139 -35.52 -4.78 8.79
CA GLU A 139 -36.54 -3.76 9.02
C GLU A 139 -37.03 -3.25 7.69
N MET A 140 -37.97 -3.97 7.20
CA MET A 140 -38.90 -3.35 6.27
C MET A 140 -39.83 -2.49 7.10
N PRO A 141 -39.94 -1.20 6.80
CA PRO A 141 -41.06 -0.40 7.33
C PRO A 141 -42.37 -0.87 6.76
#